data_0f44287e11fb7cdd498d14e2f0acc37b
#
_entry.id   0f44287e11fb7cdd498d14e2f0acc37b
#
_cell.length_a   1.000
_cell.length_b   1.000
_cell.length_c   1.000
_cell.angle_alpha   90.00
_cell.angle_beta   90.00
_cell.angle_gamma   90.00
#
_symmetry.space_group_name_H-M   'P 1'
#
loop_
_entity.id
_entity.type
_entity.pdbx_description
1 polymer ?
#
loop_
_entity_poly.entity_id
_entity_poly.type
_entity_poly.pdbx_seq_one_letter_code
_entity_poly.pdbx_strand_id
1 'polypeptide(L)'
;RQIASADSYDEIYEYIERYQKEVGTKEFVTSDSEAKTMESAAQDSAAGKASASPNAGARASDAGAAHGESAGYSQTNVRQKGVDEGDVVKTDGKYLYVLKDSRQEVSIVKADGKDMEEIGSIKADDASQIQEIYLQPDSGKLVLVCSRFDALEDEDYPSGRGFYNTQSVEAITYDVRDASETREEGRVTQSGNYSSSRMADGCLYLFSEFYAGQELRKSEPGTFVPQVNGEVIANDDIYLPPVPQANMYEVITSVDLNHPGETKDSKAIFSKGGQAYVSNENIYFYETQWGYPKGDTTTVRKVAYKNGELKAIAQGKFDGYLKDSFCIDEYEGNLRVVTTKGDDNSVYVLDKNLEVIGSIEGLAEDERVYSARFMGDTGYFVTFRQMDPLFSVDLSDPKKPKILGALKIPGFSEYLHFYGEDRLLGIGMNVDEKAQSTDGVKLTMFD
;
A
#
# COMPACT_ATOMS: atom_id res chain seq x y z
N ARG A 1 3.42 14.39 15.41
CA ARG A 1 2.45 15.42 15.84
C ARG A 1 1.04 14.94 15.53
N GLN A 2 0.09 15.25 16.39
CA GLN A 2 -1.31 14.89 16.16
C GLN A 2 -1.84 15.63 14.93
N ILE A 3 -2.55 14.94 14.05
CA ILE A 3 -3.23 15.55 12.90
C ILE A 3 -4.61 16.02 13.39
N ALA A 4 -5.02 17.23 13.05
CA ALA A 4 -6.33 17.76 13.38
C ALA A 4 -7.37 17.36 12.34
N SER A 5 -8.59 17.05 12.78
CA SER A 5 -9.75 16.95 11.90
C SER A 5 -10.24 18.33 11.51
N ALA A 6 -11.00 18.40 10.40
CA ALA A 6 -11.59 19.65 9.94
C ALA A 6 -12.80 20.06 10.78
N ASP A 7 -12.92 21.35 11.10
CA ASP A 7 -14.05 21.89 11.84
C ASP A 7 -15.31 22.03 10.97
N SER A 8 -15.14 22.13 9.66
CA SER A 8 -16.24 22.30 8.70
C SER A 8 -15.84 21.97 7.25
N TYR A 9 -16.81 21.75 6.37
CA TYR A 9 -16.56 21.63 4.92
C TYR A 9 -16.01 22.91 4.30
N ASP A 10 -16.33 24.07 4.88
CA ASP A 10 -15.77 25.37 4.46
C ASP A 10 -14.25 25.41 4.67
N GLU A 11 -13.77 24.91 5.80
CA GLU A 11 -12.33 24.80 6.10
C GLU A 11 -11.63 23.88 5.09
N ILE A 12 -12.25 22.74 4.76
CA ILE A 12 -11.72 21.81 3.75
C ILE A 12 -11.63 22.49 2.39
N TYR A 13 -12.68 23.18 1.98
CA TYR A 13 -12.70 23.94 0.73
C TYR A 13 -11.55 24.96 0.68
N GLU A 14 -11.39 25.77 1.72
CA GLU A 14 -10.34 26.79 1.82
C GLU A 14 -8.93 26.18 1.86
N TYR A 15 -8.80 24.97 2.45
CA TYR A 15 -7.55 24.21 2.46
C TYR A 15 -7.13 23.81 1.03
N ILE A 16 -8.06 23.29 0.23
CA ILE A 16 -7.82 22.91 -1.16
C ILE A 16 -7.54 24.15 -2.02
N GLU A 17 -8.33 25.22 -1.89
CA GLU A 17 -8.09 26.47 -2.62
C GLU A 17 -6.71 27.07 -2.37
N ARG A 18 -6.23 27.01 -1.12
CA ARG A 18 -4.90 27.48 -0.74
C ARG A 18 -3.82 26.70 -1.47
N TYR A 19 -3.94 25.38 -1.52
CA TYR A 19 -3.03 24.54 -2.28
C TYR A 19 -3.04 24.86 -3.77
N GLN A 20 -4.21 24.97 -4.39
CA GLN A 20 -4.35 25.31 -5.82
C GLN A 20 -3.74 26.68 -6.18
N LYS A 21 -3.92 27.66 -5.32
CA LYS A 21 -3.30 28.99 -5.49
C LYS A 21 -1.77 28.94 -5.40
N GLU A 22 -1.22 28.15 -4.46
CA GLU A 22 0.23 28.00 -4.31
C GLU A 22 0.87 27.28 -5.50
N VAL A 23 0.23 26.24 -6.03
CA VAL A 23 0.70 25.49 -7.21
C VAL A 23 0.62 26.35 -8.46
N GLY A 24 -0.54 26.99 -8.71
CA GLY A 24 -0.72 27.88 -9.86
C GLY A 24 0.28 29.04 -9.87
N THR A 25 0.65 29.57 -8.70
CA THR A 25 1.69 30.63 -8.59
C THR A 25 3.09 30.08 -8.94
N LYS A 26 3.40 28.83 -8.59
CA LYS A 26 4.68 28.21 -8.91
C LYS A 26 4.84 27.88 -10.38
N GLU A 27 3.78 27.38 -11.02
CA GLU A 27 3.79 27.13 -12.47
C GLU A 27 3.98 28.40 -13.29
N PHE A 28 3.41 29.53 -12.87
CA PHE A 28 3.57 30.81 -13.54
C PHE A 28 5.02 31.33 -13.40
N VAL A 29 5.65 31.14 -12.24
CA VAL A 29 7.05 31.56 -12.00
C VAL A 29 8.04 30.69 -12.75
N THR A 30 7.78 29.38 -12.90
CA THR A 30 8.67 28.48 -13.66
C THR A 30 8.51 28.71 -15.17
N SER A 31 7.32 28.97 -15.69
CA SER A 31 7.13 29.27 -17.12
C SER A 31 7.81 30.56 -17.56
N ASP A 32 7.85 31.59 -16.70
CA ASP A 32 8.55 32.84 -17.00
C ASP A 32 10.10 32.72 -16.91
N SER A 33 10.60 31.77 -16.12
CA SER A 33 12.05 31.51 -16.04
C SER A 33 12.55 30.58 -17.15
N GLU A 34 11.72 29.66 -17.63
CA GLU A 34 12.05 28.75 -18.74
C GLU A 34 11.95 29.45 -20.10
N ALA A 35 11.05 30.41 -20.27
CA ALA A 35 10.94 31.20 -21.50
C ALA A 35 12.21 32.04 -21.81
N LYS A 36 13.03 32.32 -20.80
CA LYS A 36 14.33 33.04 -20.97
C LYS A 36 15.53 32.15 -21.23
N THR A 37 15.39 30.83 -21.12
CA THR A 37 16.49 29.87 -21.29
C THR A 37 16.38 28.97 -22.52
N MET A 38 15.29 29.04 -23.29
CA MET A 38 15.05 28.18 -24.47
C MET A 38 15.49 28.72 -25.82
N GLU A 39 16.32 29.76 -25.86
CA GLU A 39 16.85 30.26 -27.14
C GLU A 39 18.23 29.68 -27.53
N SER A 40 18.72 28.67 -26.82
CA SER A 40 20.07 28.09 -27.04
C SER A 40 20.20 26.59 -26.83
N ALA A 41 19.26 25.77 -27.24
CA ALA A 41 19.56 24.34 -27.38
C ALA A 41 18.48 23.59 -28.18
N ALA A 42 18.55 23.74 -29.50
CA ALA A 42 17.88 22.80 -30.40
C ALA A 42 18.97 22.00 -31.08
N GLN A 43 19.26 20.80 -30.57
CA GLN A 43 19.71 19.64 -31.37
C GLN A 43 19.96 18.41 -30.46
N ASP A 44 19.40 17.32 -30.95
CA ASP A 44 19.68 15.90 -30.63
C ASP A 44 19.17 15.29 -29.31
N SER A 45 18.13 14.48 -29.39
CA SER A 45 18.26 13.03 -29.54
C SER A 45 16.91 12.29 -29.37
N ALA A 46 16.76 11.29 -30.21
CA ALA A 46 15.60 10.43 -30.34
C ALA A 46 15.52 9.34 -29.24
N ALA A 47 14.27 8.96 -28.97
CA ALA A 47 13.81 7.63 -28.56
C ALA A 47 14.41 6.95 -27.34
N GLY A 48 13.72 7.08 -26.21
CA GLY A 48 13.76 6.11 -25.12
C GLY A 48 12.35 5.59 -24.84
N LYS A 49 12.10 4.33 -25.19
CA LYS A 49 10.84 3.62 -24.89
C LYS A 49 10.67 3.50 -23.39
N ALA A 50 9.56 4.01 -22.88
CA ALA A 50 9.10 3.70 -21.53
C ALA A 50 8.74 2.20 -21.48
N SER A 51 9.50 1.42 -20.74
CA SER A 51 9.10 0.07 -20.34
C SER A 51 8.28 0.17 -19.07
N ALA A 52 7.01 -0.19 -19.15
CA ALA A 52 6.17 -0.42 -18.01
C ALA A 52 6.77 -1.57 -17.17
N SER A 53 7.09 -1.32 -15.93
CA SER A 53 7.41 -2.37 -14.97
C SER A 53 6.14 -3.18 -14.68
N PRO A 54 6.17 -4.50 -14.82
CA PRO A 54 5.08 -5.32 -14.32
C PRO A 54 5.10 -5.28 -12.79
N ASN A 55 3.96 -4.99 -12.22
CA ASN A 55 3.68 -5.12 -10.80
C ASN A 55 3.77 -6.61 -10.46
N ALA A 56 4.95 -7.05 -10.04
CA ALA A 56 5.14 -8.41 -9.58
C ALA A 56 4.55 -8.50 -8.17
N GLY A 57 3.36 -9.05 -8.07
CA GLY A 57 2.79 -9.48 -6.82
C GLY A 57 3.78 -10.41 -6.10
N ALA A 58 4.33 -9.94 -5.00
CA ALA A 58 5.22 -10.73 -4.17
C ALA A 58 4.41 -11.87 -3.55
N ARG A 59 4.69 -13.08 -3.99
CA ARG A 59 4.23 -14.28 -3.31
C ARG A 59 5.13 -14.46 -2.08
N ALA A 60 4.61 -14.19 -0.93
CA ALA A 60 5.27 -14.46 0.31
C ALA A 60 4.83 -15.84 0.82
N SER A 61 5.71 -16.67 1.33
CA SER A 61 5.43 -17.97 1.94
C SER A 61 5.90 -18.02 3.39
N ASP A 62 5.08 -18.59 4.14
CA ASP A 62 5.01 -19.13 5.49
C ASP A 62 6.23 -18.98 6.41
N ALA A 63 6.08 -18.26 7.51
CA ALA A 63 6.91 -18.39 8.69
C ALA A 63 6.06 -18.83 9.89
N GLY A 64 6.22 -20.09 10.26
CA GLY A 64 5.89 -20.57 11.60
C GLY A 64 4.43 -20.79 11.91
N ALA A 65 3.80 -21.78 11.27
CA ALA A 65 2.54 -22.33 11.77
C ALA A 65 2.79 -23.14 13.04
N ALA A 66 2.31 -22.65 14.17
CA ALA A 66 1.98 -23.52 15.29
C ALA A 66 0.88 -24.48 14.84
N HIS A 67 1.14 -25.79 14.95
CA HIS A 67 0.23 -26.87 14.58
C HIS A 67 -1.13 -26.75 15.28
N GLY A 68 -2.14 -26.16 14.60
CA GLY A 68 -3.52 -26.57 14.71
C GLY A 68 -3.78 -27.56 13.58
N GLU A 69 -4.62 -28.57 13.79
CA GLU A 69 -4.92 -29.62 12.83
C GLU A 69 -5.14 -29.02 11.43
N SER A 70 -4.29 -29.36 10.49
CA SER A 70 -4.26 -28.82 9.14
C SER A 70 -5.48 -29.28 8.36
N ALA A 71 -6.38 -28.37 8.06
CA ALA A 71 -7.17 -28.48 6.84
C ALA A 71 -6.17 -28.67 5.69
N GLY A 72 -6.11 -29.79 5.02
CA GLY A 72 -5.06 -30.22 4.09
C GLY A 72 -4.70 -29.28 2.93
N TYR A 73 -4.71 -27.96 3.14
CA TYR A 73 -4.37 -26.89 2.21
C TYR A 73 -3.62 -25.76 2.93
N SER A 74 -2.79 -25.01 2.19
CA SER A 74 -2.14 -23.79 2.69
C SER A 74 -3.03 -22.57 2.48
N GLN A 75 -3.10 -21.71 3.49
CA GLN A 75 -3.76 -20.42 3.41
C GLN A 75 -2.87 -19.40 2.66
N THR A 76 -3.46 -18.27 2.26
CA THR A 76 -2.70 -17.13 1.74
C THR A 76 -1.61 -16.76 2.74
N ASN A 77 -0.41 -16.60 2.23
CA ASN A 77 0.71 -16.23 3.04
C ASN A 77 0.69 -14.73 3.27
N VAL A 78 0.35 -14.38 4.49
CA VAL A 78 0.20 -13.01 4.93
C VAL A 78 1.46 -12.51 5.63
N ARG A 79 1.80 -11.26 5.40
CA ARG A 79 2.93 -10.64 6.08
C ARG A 79 2.75 -10.54 7.58
N GLN A 80 1.52 -10.24 8.02
CA GLN A 80 1.18 -10.02 9.41
C GLN A 80 0.11 -11.04 9.84
N LYS A 81 0.43 -11.90 10.80
CA LYS A 81 -0.54 -12.86 11.31
C LYS A 81 -1.78 -12.15 11.85
N GLY A 82 -2.97 -12.55 11.37
CA GLY A 82 -4.24 -11.94 11.77
C GLY A 82 -4.71 -10.79 10.88
N VAL A 83 -3.87 -10.37 9.91
CA VAL A 83 -4.23 -9.40 8.88
C VAL A 83 -4.15 -10.12 7.53
N ASP A 84 -5.31 -10.48 6.95
CA ASP A 84 -5.37 -11.16 5.65
C ASP A 84 -5.16 -10.16 4.52
N GLU A 85 -4.51 -10.65 3.47
CA GLU A 85 -4.22 -9.92 2.24
C GLU A 85 -5.03 -10.50 1.09
N GLY A 86 -5.51 -9.63 0.20
CA GLY A 86 -6.17 -10.06 -1.01
C GLY A 86 -5.26 -10.89 -1.92
N ASP A 87 -5.86 -11.77 -2.70
CA ASP A 87 -5.13 -12.60 -3.66
C ASP A 87 -5.97 -12.79 -4.93
N VAL A 88 -5.36 -13.38 -5.93
CA VAL A 88 -6.04 -13.81 -7.17
C VAL A 88 -6.59 -15.23 -7.06
N VAL A 89 -6.18 -15.99 -6.05
CA VAL A 89 -6.67 -17.33 -5.74
C VAL A 89 -6.86 -17.49 -4.24
N LYS A 90 -8.04 -17.94 -3.82
CA LYS A 90 -8.33 -18.31 -2.43
C LYS A 90 -8.92 -19.71 -2.40
N THR A 91 -8.83 -20.39 -1.24
CA THR A 91 -9.39 -21.73 -1.06
C THR A 91 -9.92 -21.96 0.35
N ASP A 92 -10.98 -22.74 0.47
CA ASP A 92 -11.50 -23.29 1.72
C ASP A 92 -11.14 -24.77 1.94
N GLY A 93 -10.25 -25.30 1.06
CA GLY A 93 -9.85 -26.70 1.04
C GLY A 93 -10.76 -27.62 0.24
N LYS A 94 -11.94 -27.15 -0.15
CA LYS A 94 -12.92 -27.87 -0.98
C LYS A 94 -13.04 -27.24 -2.36
N TYR A 95 -13.04 -25.92 -2.39
CA TYR A 95 -13.14 -25.12 -3.61
C TYR A 95 -11.93 -24.19 -3.77
N LEU A 96 -11.60 -23.93 -5.02
CA LEU A 96 -10.67 -22.85 -5.42
C LEU A 96 -11.51 -21.73 -6.02
N TYR A 97 -11.31 -20.54 -5.53
CA TYR A 97 -11.87 -19.31 -6.07
C TYR A 97 -10.77 -18.62 -6.86
N VAL A 98 -10.89 -18.59 -8.18
CA VAL A 98 -9.83 -18.16 -9.08
C VAL A 98 -10.26 -16.95 -9.86
N LEU A 99 -9.61 -15.82 -9.63
CA LEU A 99 -9.79 -14.62 -10.44
C LEU A 99 -9.18 -14.83 -11.82
N LYS A 100 -10.00 -14.73 -12.87
CA LYS A 100 -9.56 -14.87 -14.27
C LYS A 100 -8.69 -13.67 -14.70
N ASP A 101 -7.81 -13.89 -15.66
CA ASP A 101 -6.90 -12.85 -16.21
C ASP A 101 -7.65 -11.63 -16.75
N SER A 102 -8.90 -11.82 -17.21
CA SER A 102 -9.77 -10.73 -17.65
C SER A 102 -10.13 -9.73 -16.55
N ARG A 103 -9.94 -10.09 -15.28
CA ARG A 103 -10.37 -9.31 -14.11
C ARG A 103 -11.87 -9.02 -14.04
N GLN A 104 -12.68 -9.82 -14.77
CA GLN A 104 -14.13 -9.67 -14.85
C GLN A 104 -14.89 -10.81 -14.18
N GLU A 105 -14.22 -11.88 -13.82
CA GLU A 105 -14.89 -13.11 -13.38
C GLU A 105 -14.00 -13.87 -12.38
N VAL A 106 -14.63 -14.40 -11.35
CA VAL A 106 -14.06 -15.39 -10.42
C VAL A 106 -14.69 -16.74 -10.72
N SER A 107 -13.88 -17.71 -11.14
CA SER A 107 -14.31 -19.11 -11.28
C SER A 107 -14.30 -19.81 -9.94
N ILE A 108 -15.29 -20.65 -9.70
CA ILE A 108 -15.37 -21.53 -8.54
C ILE A 108 -15.14 -22.96 -9.02
N VAL A 109 -13.98 -23.51 -8.62
CA VAL A 109 -13.51 -24.81 -9.07
C VAL A 109 -13.53 -25.79 -7.91
N LYS A 110 -14.25 -26.89 -8.06
CA LYS A 110 -14.18 -28.00 -7.12
C LYS A 110 -12.85 -28.72 -7.33
N ALA A 111 -12.06 -28.82 -6.27
CA ALA A 111 -10.79 -29.54 -6.29
C ALA A 111 -10.95 -30.89 -5.60
N ASP A 112 -10.98 -32.00 -6.37
CA ASP A 112 -11.07 -33.36 -5.86
C ASP A 112 -9.90 -34.18 -6.43
N GLY A 113 -8.74 -34.01 -5.82
CA GLY A 113 -7.52 -34.69 -6.24
C GLY A 113 -7.08 -34.34 -7.65
N LYS A 114 -7.26 -35.26 -8.61
CA LYS A 114 -6.91 -35.05 -10.02
C LYS A 114 -8.07 -34.47 -10.86
N ASP A 115 -9.26 -34.54 -10.33
CA ASP A 115 -10.46 -34.11 -11.04
C ASP A 115 -10.81 -32.69 -10.55
N MET A 116 -10.63 -31.73 -11.46
CA MET A 116 -10.98 -30.33 -11.23
C MET A 116 -12.18 -29.98 -12.15
N GLU A 117 -13.25 -29.46 -11.55
CA GLU A 117 -14.47 -29.08 -12.26
C GLU A 117 -14.88 -27.66 -11.90
N GLU A 118 -15.05 -26.79 -12.90
CA GLU A 118 -15.67 -25.49 -12.69
C GLU A 118 -17.18 -25.70 -12.46
N ILE A 119 -17.64 -25.35 -11.24
CA ILE A 119 -19.03 -25.58 -10.81
C ILE A 119 -19.86 -24.30 -10.79
N GLY A 120 -19.23 -23.15 -10.88
CA GLY A 120 -19.87 -21.85 -10.89
C GLY A 120 -18.89 -20.72 -11.17
N SER A 121 -19.43 -19.53 -11.34
CA SER A 121 -18.63 -18.31 -11.46
C SER A 121 -19.40 -17.09 -10.96
N ILE A 122 -18.65 -16.08 -10.53
CA ILE A 122 -19.17 -14.76 -10.15
C ILE A 122 -18.59 -13.74 -11.11
N LYS A 123 -19.46 -12.97 -11.78
CA LYS A 123 -19.06 -11.94 -12.72
C LYS A 123 -19.20 -10.55 -12.11
N ALA A 124 -18.20 -9.71 -12.33
CA ALA A 124 -18.29 -8.29 -12.03
C ALA A 124 -19.19 -7.58 -13.06
N ASP A 125 -19.71 -6.42 -12.69
CA ASP A 125 -20.40 -5.52 -13.61
C ASP A 125 -19.46 -5.06 -14.75
N ASP A 126 -19.98 -4.76 -15.93
CA ASP A 126 -19.18 -4.40 -17.11
C ASP A 126 -18.26 -3.17 -16.87
N ALA A 127 -18.70 -2.24 -16.00
CA ALA A 127 -17.94 -1.06 -15.63
C ALA A 127 -16.87 -1.32 -14.55
N SER A 128 -16.78 -2.54 -14.00
CA SER A 128 -15.93 -2.88 -12.85
C SER A 128 -14.82 -3.85 -13.25
N GLN A 129 -13.67 -3.73 -12.57
CA GLN A 129 -12.55 -4.67 -12.66
C GLN A 129 -12.21 -5.19 -11.25
N ILE A 130 -12.18 -6.50 -11.08
CA ILE A 130 -11.82 -7.14 -9.82
C ILE A 130 -10.31 -7.00 -9.61
N GLN A 131 -9.92 -6.36 -8.52
CA GLN A 131 -8.53 -6.17 -8.14
C GLN A 131 -8.00 -7.39 -7.39
N GLU A 132 -8.74 -7.83 -6.37
CA GLU A 132 -8.39 -8.95 -5.52
C GLU A 132 -9.63 -9.54 -4.85
N ILE A 133 -9.48 -10.73 -4.26
CA ILE A 133 -10.53 -11.44 -3.54
C ILE A 133 -10.08 -11.84 -2.13
N TYR A 134 -11.06 -11.89 -1.22
CA TYR A 134 -10.91 -12.39 0.13
C TYR A 134 -11.91 -13.52 0.37
N LEU A 135 -11.53 -14.48 1.20
CA LEU A 135 -12.40 -15.58 1.58
C LEU A 135 -12.43 -15.72 3.09
N GLN A 136 -13.64 -15.82 3.64
CA GLN A 136 -13.88 -16.20 5.03
C GLN A 136 -14.52 -17.61 5.04
N PRO A 137 -13.73 -18.68 5.13
CA PRO A 137 -14.24 -20.04 5.04
C PRO A 137 -15.29 -20.36 6.10
N ASP A 138 -15.07 -19.90 7.35
CA ASP A 138 -15.95 -20.19 8.49
C ASP A 138 -17.37 -19.61 8.31
N SER A 139 -17.49 -18.47 7.67
CA SER A 139 -18.78 -17.82 7.39
C SER A 139 -19.31 -18.09 5.98
N GLY A 140 -18.51 -18.72 5.11
CA GLY A 140 -18.83 -18.95 3.71
C GLY A 140 -19.01 -17.67 2.91
N LYS A 141 -18.15 -16.68 3.14
CA LYS A 141 -18.21 -15.38 2.45
C LYS A 141 -16.99 -15.18 1.56
N LEU A 142 -17.25 -14.77 0.33
CA LEU A 142 -16.26 -14.30 -0.64
C LEU A 142 -16.47 -12.81 -0.86
N VAL A 143 -15.39 -12.02 -0.70
CA VAL A 143 -15.43 -10.59 -0.97
C VAL A 143 -14.62 -10.30 -2.23
N LEU A 144 -15.23 -9.61 -3.17
CA LEU A 144 -14.58 -9.06 -4.37
C LEU A 144 -14.30 -7.59 -4.11
N VAL A 145 -13.06 -7.17 -4.28
CA VAL A 145 -12.68 -5.76 -4.29
C VAL A 145 -12.51 -5.33 -5.75
N CYS A 146 -13.31 -4.37 -6.17
CA CYS A 146 -13.41 -3.94 -7.56
C CYS A 146 -13.07 -2.45 -7.71
N SER A 147 -12.36 -2.08 -8.76
CA SER A 147 -12.34 -0.70 -9.27
C SER A 147 -13.47 -0.54 -10.26
N ARG A 148 -14.26 0.52 -10.13
CA ARG A 148 -15.36 0.86 -11.02
C ARG A 148 -15.05 2.15 -11.77
N PHE A 149 -15.37 2.16 -13.07
CA PHE A 149 -15.19 3.29 -13.96
C PHE A 149 -16.54 3.64 -14.58
N ASP A 150 -17.20 4.66 -14.04
CA ASP A 150 -18.46 5.14 -14.62
C ASP A 150 -18.16 6.07 -15.80
N ALA A 151 -18.75 5.80 -16.96
CA ALA A 151 -18.67 6.68 -18.10
C ALA A 151 -19.45 7.98 -17.82
N LEU A 152 -18.81 9.14 -18.04
CA LEU A 152 -19.51 10.42 -18.02
C LEU A 152 -20.40 10.49 -19.27
N GLU A 153 -21.66 10.87 -19.11
CA GLU A 153 -22.47 11.29 -20.24
C GLU A 153 -21.94 12.63 -20.77
N ASP A 154 -21.73 12.74 -22.09
CA ASP A 154 -21.07 13.87 -22.78
C ASP A 154 -21.73 15.26 -22.53
N GLU A 155 -22.96 15.30 -21.99
CA GLU A 155 -23.69 16.53 -21.73
C GLU A 155 -23.18 17.34 -20.53
N ASP A 156 -22.50 16.68 -19.57
CA ASP A 156 -22.07 17.34 -18.33
C ASP A 156 -20.67 17.97 -18.41
N TYR A 157 -19.84 17.64 -19.43
CA TYR A 157 -18.48 18.16 -19.54
C TYR A 157 -18.06 18.53 -20.97
N PRO A 158 -18.35 19.77 -21.44
CA PRO A 158 -18.03 20.21 -22.79
C PRO A 158 -16.53 20.31 -23.13
N SER A 159 -15.64 20.16 -22.18
CA SER A 159 -14.20 20.44 -22.36
C SER A 159 -13.24 19.25 -22.22
N GLY A 160 -13.72 18.01 -22.12
CA GLY A 160 -12.86 16.81 -22.19
C GLY A 160 -11.82 16.64 -21.06
N ARG A 161 -11.94 17.35 -19.94
CA ARG A 161 -10.99 17.35 -18.82
C ARG A 161 -11.54 16.79 -17.50
N GLY A 162 -12.70 16.15 -17.51
CA GLY A 162 -13.43 15.77 -16.31
C GLY A 162 -13.29 14.31 -15.86
N PHE A 163 -12.12 13.68 -15.96
CA PHE A 163 -11.97 12.24 -15.61
C PHE A 163 -11.74 11.94 -14.12
N TYR A 164 -11.65 12.93 -13.23
CA TYR A 164 -11.10 12.69 -11.90
C TYR A 164 -12.08 12.16 -10.83
N ASN A 165 -13.40 12.30 -11.02
CA ASN A 165 -14.39 11.93 -9.99
C ASN A 165 -15.35 10.78 -10.38
N THR A 166 -15.07 10.07 -11.46
CA THR A 166 -15.90 8.95 -11.92
C THR A 166 -15.41 7.58 -11.51
N GLN A 167 -14.31 7.54 -10.76
CA GLN A 167 -13.73 6.31 -10.27
C GLN A 167 -14.17 6.05 -8.85
N SER A 168 -14.58 4.83 -8.60
CA SER A 168 -14.91 4.34 -7.26
C SER A 168 -14.34 2.95 -7.04
N VAL A 169 -14.26 2.56 -5.78
CA VAL A 169 -13.90 1.22 -5.35
C VAL A 169 -15.12 0.58 -4.72
N GLU A 170 -15.36 -0.68 -5.03
CA GLU A 170 -16.46 -1.45 -4.47
C GLU A 170 -15.92 -2.66 -3.71
N ALA A 171 -16.48 -2.92 -2.54
CA ALA A 171 -16.35 -4.18 -1.83
C ALA A 171 -17.69 -4.92 -1.91
N ILE A 172 -17.74 -6.04 -2.64
CA ILE A 172 -18.95 -6.81 -2.89
C ILE A 172 -18.82 -8.15 -2.19
N THR A 173 -19.70 -8.43 -1.25
CA THR A 173 -19.69 -9.67 -0.47
C THR A 173 -20.71 -10.65 -1.00
N TYR A 174 -20.28 -11.87 -1.26
CA TYR A 174 -21.12 -12.99 -1.72
C TYR A 174 -21.18 -14.09 -0.67
N ASP A 175 -22.39 -14.66 -0.48
CA ASP A 175 -22.56 -15.95 0.17
C ASP A 175 -22.13 -17.05 -0.82
N VAL A 176 -21.15 -17.85 -0.43
CA VAL A 176 -20.60 -18.96 -1.22
C VAL A 176 -20.70 -20.30 -0.50
N ARG A 177 -21.56 -20.41 0.53
CA ARG A 177 -21.83 -21.69 1.24
C ARG A 177 -22.34 -22.76 0.27
N ASP A 178 -23.18 -22.37 -0.67
CA ASP A 178 -23.46 -23.15 -1.87
C ASP A 178 -22.70 -22.57 -3.05
N ALA A 179 -21.58 -23.19 -3.41
CA ALA A 179 -20.70 -22.71 -4.46
C ALA A 179 -21.31 -22.77 -5.87
N SER A 180 -22.43 -23.50 -6.06
CA SER A 180 -23.18 -23.55 -7.31
C SER A 180 -24.27 -22.48 -7.42
N GLU A 181 -24.70 -21.91 -6.28
CA GLU A 181 -25.75 -20.88 -6.21
C GLU A 181 -25.29 -19.68 -5.34
N THR A 182 -24.27 -18.98 -5.80
CA THR A 182 -23.75 -17.82 -5.08
C THR A 182 -24.71 -16.64 -5.11
N ARG A 183 -24.75 -15.86 -4.02
CA ARG A 183 -25.64 -14.72 -3.89
C ARG A 183 -24.91 -13.51 -3.30
N GLU A 184 -25.08 -12.35 -3.93
CA GLU A 184 -24.62 -11.07 -3.34
C GLU A 184 -25.40 -10.80 -2.04
N GLU A 185 -24.68 -10.54 -0.96
CA GLU A 185 -25.23 -10.20 0.35
C GLU A 185 -25.19 -8.71 0.63
N GLY A 186 -24.24 -7.99 0.01
CA GLY A 186 -24.13 -6.56 0.16
C GLY A 186 -22.95 -5.97 -0.58
N ARG A 187 -22.98 -4.65 -0.72
CA ARG A 187 -21.99 -3.86 -1.46
C ARG A 187 -21.73 -2.55 -0.74
N VAL A 188 -20.47 -2.18 -0.63
CA VAL A 188 -20.04 -0.85 -0.19
C VAL A 188 -19.26 -0.20 -1.31
N THR A 189 -19.57 1.08 -1.58
CA THR A 189 -18.88 1.90 -2.59
C THR A 189 -18.12 3.02 -1.91
N GLN A 190 -16.92 3.33 -2.41
CA GLN A 190 -16.04 4.38 -1.90
C GLN A 190 -15.45 5.17 -3.06
N SER A 191 -15.47 6.49 -3.00
CA SER A 191 -14.86 7.37 -4.01
C SER A 191 -13.36 7.14 -4.15
N GLY A 192 -12.85 7.30 -5.37
CA GLY A 192 -11.41 7.31 -5.68
C GLY A 192 -10.89 6.04 -6.33
N ASN A 193 -9.59 6.04 -6.60
CA ASN A 193 -8.88 4.92 -7.20
C ASN A 193 -8.49 3.90 -6.14
N TYR A 194 -8.63 2.63 -6.45
CA TYR A 194 -8.15 1.57 -5.58
C TYR A 194 -6.65 1.73 -5.29
N SER A 195 -6.29 1.70 -4.02
CA SER A 195 -4.91 1.74 -3.54
C SER A 195 -4.51 0.40 -2.92
N SER A 196 -5.27 -0.09 -1.96
CA SER A 196 -5.03 -1.38 -1.30
C SER A 196 -6.24 -1.81 -0.48
N SER A 197 -6.21 -3.01 0.08
CA SER A 197 -7.16 -3.43 1.11
C SER A 197 -6.54 -4.44 2.07
N ARG A 198 -7.15 -4.63 3.23
CA ARG A 198 -6.76 -5.66 4.23
C ARG A 198 -8.00 -6.16 4.94
N MET A 199 -8.00 -7.44 5.32
CA MET A 199 -9.08 -8.01 6.13
C MET A 199 -8.54 -8.38 7.51
N ALA A 200 -9.17 -7.81 8.54
CA ALA A 200 -8.85 -8.09 9.94
C ALA A 200 -10.08 -7.85 10.81
N ASP A 201 -10.16 -8.50 11.97
CA ASP A 201 -11.20 -8.27 12.98
C ASP A 201 -12.64 -8.40 12.45
N GLY A 202 -12.86 -9.25 11.43
CA GLY A 202 -14.17 -9.40 10.79
C GLY A 202 -14.60 -8.23 9.90
N CYS A 203 -13.68 -7.32 9.58
CA CYS A 203 -13.87 -6.18 8.68
C CYS A 203 -12.92 -6.24 7.50
N LEU A 204 -13.38 -5.73 6.35
CA LEU A 204 -12.49 -5.34 5.26
C LEU A 204 -12.18 -3.86 5.40
N TYR A 205 -10.89 -3.51 5.45
CA TYR A 205 -10.41 -2.14 5.40
C TYR A 205 -10.03 -1.83 3.96
N LEU A 206 -10.80 -0.94 3.34
CA LEU A 206 -10.70 -0.54 1.95
C LEU A 206 -9.99 0.80 1.84
N PHE A 207 -8.94 0.89 1.02
CA PHE A 207 -8.15 2.11 0.82
C PHE A 207 -8.29 2.60 -0.61
N SER A 208 -8.51 3.91 -0.76
CA SER A 208 -8.54 4.56 -2.07
C SER A 208 -7.92 5.95 -2.04
N GLU A 209 -7.46 6.40 -3.20
CA GLU A 209 -6.96 7.75 -3.43
C GLU A 209 -8.04 8.57 -4.16
N PHE A 210 -8.57 9.58 -3.50
CA PHE A 210 -9.57 10.48 -4.08
C PHE A 210 -8.96 11.85 -4.35
N TYR A 211 -9.07 12.31 -5.60
CA TYR A 211 -8.64 13.64 -6.00
C TYR A 211 -9.80 14.62 -5.94
N ALA A 212 -9.66 15.71 -5.18
CA ALA A 212 -10.59 16.82 -5.25
C ALA A 212 -10.54 17.44 -6.66
N GLY A 213 -11.69 17.55 -7.31
CA GLY A 213 -11.80 18.01 -8.70
C GLY A 213 -11.27 19.42 -8.92
N GLN A 214 -11.20 19.84 -10.19
CA GLN A 214 -10.81 21.21 -10.55
C GLN A 214 -11.97 22.20 -10.40
N GLU A 215 -13.21 21.76 -10.53
CA GLU A 215 -14.41 22.56 -10.39
C GLU A 215 -15.03 22.37 -9.01
N LEU A 216 -14.41 22.99 -8.01
CA LEU A 216 -14.88 22.94 -6.63
C LEU A 216 -16.10 23.88 -6.48
N ARG A 217 -17.18 23.34 -5.91
CA ARG A 217 -18.37 24.13 -5.57
C ARG A 217 -18.56 24.12 -4.06
N LYS A 218 -18.29 25.26 -3.41
CA LYS A 218 -18.35 25.39 -1.95
C LYS A 218 -19.68 24.94 -1.35
N SER A 219 -20.79 25.17 -2.08
CA SER A 219 -22.14 24.74 -1.69
C SER A 219 -22.42 23.25 -1.87
N GLU A 220 -21.54 22.52 -2.53
CA GLU A 220 -21.70 21.10 -2.88
C GLU A 220 -20.46 20.31 -2.43
N PRO A 221 -20.39 19.90 -1.15
CA PRO A 221 -19.22 19.20 -0.61
C PRO A 221 -18.83 17.95 -1.40
N GLY A 222 -19.77 17.22 -2.01
CA GLY A 222 -19.50 16.06 -2.85
C GLY A 222 -18.60 16.32 -4.07
N THR A 223 -18.34 17.60 -4.42
CA THR A 223 -17.41 17.97 -5.49
C THR A 223 -15.94 17.98 -5.03
N PHE A 224 -15.68 17.95 -3.71
CA PHE A 224 -14.33 18.01 -3.16
C PHE A 224 -14.11 17.13 -1.91
N VAL A 225 -15.15 16.47 -1.44
CA VAL A 225 -15.11 15.54 -0.31
C VAL A 225 -15.43 14.13 -0.82
N PRO A 226 -14.64 13.09 -0.46
CA PRO A 226 -14.95 11.73 -0.85
C PRO A 226 -16.27 11.24 -0.25
N GLN A 227 -16.90 10.30 -0.94
CA GLN A 227 -18.18 9.70 -0.56
C GLN A 227 -18.04 8.22 -0.30
N VAL A 228 -18.83 7.71 0.62
CA VAL A 228 -19.02 6.29 0.89
C VAL A 228 -20.50 5.98 0.82
N ASN A 229 -20.90 4.99 0.02
CA ASN A 229 -22.30 4.66 -0.27
C ASN A 229 -23.13 5.88 -0.76
N GLY A 230 -22.49 6.82 -1.46
CA GLY A 230 -23.13 8.04 -1.98
C GLY A 230 -23.26 9.18 -0.97
N GLU A 231 -22.84 8.99 0.28
CA GLU A 231 -22.84 10.03 1.32
C GLU A 231 -21.44 10.60 1.52
N VAL A 232 -21.31 11.91 1.65
CA VAL A 232 -20.02 12.57 1.91
C VAL A 232 -19.52 12.19 3.31
N ILE A 233 -18.21 11.94 3.44
CA ILE A 233 -17.58 11.71 4.74
C ILE A 233 -17.74 12.96 5.61
N ALA A 234 -18.09 12.78 6.88
CA ALA A 234 -18.27 13.86 7.84
C ALA A 234 -16.99 14.71 7.98
N ASN A 235 -17.12 16.01 8.15
CA ASN A 235 -15.95 16.90 8.20
C ASN A 235 -15.00 16.58 9.36
N ASP A 236 -15.50 16.13 10.50
CA ASP A 236 -14.71 15.73 11.67
C ASP A 236 -13.97 14.38 11.48
N ASP A 237 -14.28 13.64 10.41
CA ASP A 237 -13.57 12.45 9.95
C ASP A 237 -12.54 12.73 8.83
N ILE A 238 -12.36 14.02 8.49
CA ILE A 238 -11.40 14.48 7.49
C ILE A 238 -10.23 15.19 8.18
N TYR A 239 -9.02 14.69 7.96
CA TYR A 239 -7.81 15.14 8.63
C TYR A 239 -6.95 16.02 7.74
N LEU A 240 -6.60 17.20 8.24
CA LEU A 240 -5.85 18.24 7.54
C LEU A 240 -4.41 18.32 8.08
N PRO A 241 -3.38 17.93 7.30
CA PRO A 241 -2.01 18.26 7.64
C PRO A 241 -1.81 19.77 7.78
N PRO A 242 -0.86 20.23 8.65
CA PRO A 242 -0.68 21.66 8.94
C PRO A 242 -0.40 22.56 7.72
N VAL A 243 0.16 21.97 6.66
CA VAL A 243 0.46 22.67 5.40
C VAL A 243 -0.14 21.88 4.25
N PRO A 244 -0.95 22.49 3.39
CA PRO A 244 -1.48 21.84 2.20
C PRO A 244 -0.35 21.39 1.28
N GLN A 245 -0.33 20.10 0.91
CA GLN A 245 0.71 19.54 0.05
C GLN A 245 0.13 18.90 -1.21
N ALA A 246 -1.17 18.63 -1.22
CA ALA A 246 -1.91 18.04 -2.33
C ALA A 246 -3.39 18.39 -2.23
N ASN A 247 -4.12 18.10 -3.31
CA ASN A 247 -5.58 18.08 -3.36
C ASN A 247 -6.12 16.66 -3.45
N MET A 248 -5.45 15.73 -2.78
CA MET A 248 -5.78 14.32 -2.78
C MET A 248 -5.98 13.83 -1.35
N TYR A 249 -6.85 12.85 -1.20
CA TYR A 249 -7.10 12.16 0.07
C TYR A 249 -6.70 10.69 -0.04
N GLU A 250 -6.12 10.16 1.02
CA GLU A 250 -6.21 8.74 1.35
C GLU A 250 -7.52 8.52 2.09
N VAL A 251 -8.37 7.68 1.53
CA VAL A 251 -9.67 7.33 2.10
C VAL A 251 -9.61 5.92 2.65
N ILE A 252 -10.08 5.74 3.87
CA ILE A 252 -10.14 4.44 4.55
C ILE A 252 -11.58 4.20 4.95
N THR A 253 -12.14 3.06 4.58
CA THR A 253 -13.45 2.61 5.07
C THR A 253 -13.34 1.20 5.63
N SER A 254 -13.93 0.97 6.78
CA SER A 254 -14.12 -0.36 7.35
C SER A 254 -15.49 -0.91 6.99
N VAL A 255 -15.51 -1.99 6.22
CA VAL A 255 -16.72 -2.70 5.79
C VAL A 255 -17.02 -3.82 6.79
N ASP A 256 -18.22 -3.87 7.36
CA ASP A 256 -18.62 -4.94 8.27
C ASP A 256 -19.00 -6.22 7.49
N LEU A 257 -18.15 -7.23 7.56
CA LEU A 257 -18.41 -8.49 6.86
C LEU A 257 -19.52 -9.35 7.51
N ASN A 258 -19.99 -9.00 8.70
CA ASN A 258 -21.18 -9.64 9.30
C ASN A 258 -22.48 -9.00 8.80
N HIS A 259 -22.41 -7.72 8.39
CA HIS A 259 -23.52 -6.98 7.79
C HIS A 259 -23.06 -6.36 6.46
N PRO A 260 -22.84 -7.18 5.41
CA PRO A 260 -22.37 -6.71 4.12
C PRO A 260 -23.24 -5.58 3.56
N GLY A 261 -22.62 -4.50 3.12
CA GLY A 261 -23.31 -3.26 2.71
C GLY A 261 -23.30 -2.16 3.77
N GLU A 262 -22.95 -2.50 5.02
CA GLU A 262 -22.77 -1.52 6.10
C GLU A 262 -21.28 -1.23 6.35
N THR A 263 -21.01 0.01 6.73
CA THR A 263 -19.68 0.44 7.16
C THR A 263 -19.69 0.72 8.65
N LYS A 264 -18.58 0.47 9.33
CA LYS A 264 -18.43 0.82 10.75
C LYS A 264 -17.83 2.20 10.93
N ASP A 265 -16.88 2.57 10.08
CA ASP A 265 -16.20 3.85 10.16
C ASP A 265 -15.58 4.21 8.81
N SER A 266 -15.36 5.51 8.58
CA SER A 266 -14.65 6.02 7.40
C SER A 266 -13.83 7.24 7.79
N LYS A 267 -12.61 7.33 7.28
CA LYS A 267 -11.73 8.49 7.48
C LYS A 267 -11.10 8.89 6.16
N ALA A 268 -10.82 10.19 6.03
CA ALA A 268 -10.07 10.73 4.91
C ALA A 268 -8.93 11.63 5.41
N ILE A 269 -7.75 11.48 4.83
CA ILE A 269 -6.56 12.22 5.24
C ILE A 269 -5.95 12.85 4.00
N PHE A 270 -5.72 14.16 4.00
CA PHE A 270 -5.00 14.80 2.90
C PHE A 270 -3.57 14.26 2.79
N SER A 271 -3.20 13.84 1.58
CA SER A 271 -1.97 13.14 1.25
C SER A 271 -1.53 13.47 -0.19
N LYS A 272 -0.33 13.05 -0.57
CA LYS A 272 0.16 13.08 -1.97
C LYS A 272 0.03 11.74 -2.68
N GLY A 273 -0.65 10.80 -2.06
CA GLY A 273 -0.59 9.40 -2.42
C GLY A 273 0.60 8.71 -1.77
N GLY A 274 0.56 7.40 -1.75
CA GLY A 274 1.63 6.66 -1.12
C GLY A 274 1.33 5.17 -1.03
N GLN A 275 2.07 4.52 -0.17
CA GLN A 275 1.91 3.10 0.11
C GLN A 275 1.36 2.90 1.52
N ALA A 276 0.71 1.77 1.73
CA ALA A 276 0.20 1.38 3.03
C ALA A 276 0.98 0.19 3.62
N TYR A 277 1.23 0.27 4.92
CA TYR A 277 1.62 -0.86 5.75
C TYR A 277 0.59 -1.05 6.84
N VAL A 278 0.13 -2.29 7.07
CA VAL A 278 -0.86 -2.61 8.08
C VAL A 278 -0.27 -3.60 9.07
N SER A 279 -0.20 -3.19 10.33
CA SER A 279 0.13 -4.03 11.48
C SER A 279 -1.16 -4.57 12.13
N ASN A 280 -1.07 -5.24 13.27
CA ASN A 280 -2.25 -5.73 14.00
C ASN A 280 -3.07 -4.61 14.69
N GLU A 281 -2.51 -3.42 14.84
CA GLU A 281 -3.15 -2.34 15.59
C GLU A 281 -3.27 -1.04 14.78
N ASN A 282 -2.44 -0.87 13.75
CA ASN A 282 -2.31 0.39 13.05
C ASN A 282 -2.18 0.21 11.53
N ILE A 283 -2.72 1.18 10.81
CA ILE A 283 -2.52 1.40 9.38
C ILE A 283 -1.55 2.57 9.24
N TYR A 284 -0.49 2.39 8.48
CA TYR A 284 0.50 3.41 8.18
C TYR A 284 0.47 3.75 6.70
N PHE A 285 0.15 5.00 6.37
CA PHE A 285 0.33 5.55 5.03
C PHE A 285 1.63 6.31 4.98
N TYR A 286 2.47 6.03 4.00
CA TYR A 286 3.75 6.71 3.85
C TYR A 286 3.98 7.15 2.41
N GLU A 287 4.49 8.35 2.27
CA GLU A 287 4.78 9.00 1.00
C GLU A 287 6.16 9.63 1.02
N THR A 288 6.93 9.46 -0.06
CA THR A 288 8.25 10.06 -0.18
C THR A 288 8.18 11.35 -0.98
N GLN A 289 8.70 12.43 -0.40
CA GLN A 289 8.94 13.67 -1.10
C GLN A 289 10.38 13.65 -1.62
N TRP A 290 10.53 13.56 -2.93
CA TRP A 290 11.82 13.63 -3.61
C TRP A 290 12.33 15.06 -3.58
N GLY A 291 13.56 15.29 -3.11
CA GLY A 291 14.06 16.63 -2.86
C GLY A 291 15.53 16.84 -3.23
N TYR A 292 15.81 17.39 -4.41
CA TYR A 292 17.14 17.88 -4.74
C TYR A 292 17.23 19.39 -4.42
N PRO A 293 18.30 19.89 -3.76
CA PRO A 293 19.50 19.20 -3.26
C PRO A 293 19.40 18.72 -1.80
N LYS A 294 18.26 18.84 -1.12
CA LYS A 294 18.11 18.55 0.32
C LYS A 294 18.00 17.07 0.67
N GLY A 295 17.83 16.21 -0.36
CA GLY A 295 17.60 14.78 -0.19
C GLY A 295 16.12 14.44 0.04
N ASP A 296 15.83 13.15 -0.02
CA ASP A 296 14.48 12.60 0.07
C ASP A 296 14.02 12.53 1.52
N THR A 297 12.73 12.73 1.73
CA THR A 297 12.10 12.65 3.06
C THR A 297 10.78 11.91 2.95
N THR A 298 10.56 10.95 3.82
CA THR A 298 9.29 10.23 3.89
C THR A 298 8.44 10.76 5.03
N THR A 299 7.19 11.09 4.70
CA THR A 299 6.15 11.40 5.68
C THR A 299 5.34 10.14 5.93
N VAL A 300 5.09 9.80 7.19
CA VAL A 300 4.29 8.67 7.61
C VAL A 300 3.13 9.15 8.47
N ARG A 301 1.92 8.60 8.20
CA ARG A 301 0.70 8.87 8.97
C ARG A 301 0.18 7.57 9.54
N LYS A 302 -0.20 7.58 10.80
CA LYS A 302 -0.71 6.42 11.53
C LYS A 302 -2.19 6.58 11.82
N VAL A 303 -2.96 5.55 11.49
CA VAL A 303 -4.37 5.40 11.86
C VAL A 303 -4.50 4.12 12.66
N ALA A 304 -4.91 4.20 13.92
CA ALA A 304 -5.25 3.01 14.70
C ALA A 304 -6.57 2.42 14.19
N TYR A 305 -6.66 1.10 14.21
CA TYR A 305 -7.91 0.40 13.90
C TYR A 305 -8.18 -0.71 14.92
N LYS A 306 -9.45 -0.95 15.20
CA LYS A 306 -9.88 -2.06 16.04
C LYS A 306 -11.35 -2.37 15.79
N ASN A 307 -11.68 -3.61 15.45
CA ASN A 307 -13.07 -4.05 15.22
C ASN A 307 -13.86 -3.14 14.26
N GLY A 308 -13.19 -2.54 13.29
CA GLY A 308 -13.77 -1.61 12.33
C GLY A 308 -13.75 -0.13 12.74
N GLU A 309 -13.50 0.22 14.00
CA GLU A 309 -13.31 1.62 14.40
C GLU A 309 -11.93 2.14 13.94
N LEU A 310 -11.89 3.36 13.41
CA LEU A 310 -10.70 4.03 12.89
C LEU A 310 -10.41 5.31 13.67
N LYS A 311 -9.15 5.54 14.02
CA LYS A 311 -8.73 6.76 14.69
C LYS A 311 -7.39 7.25 14.15
N ALA A 312 -7.38 8.40 13.50
CA ALA A 312 -6.13 9.04 13.12
C ALA A 312 -5.40 9.54 14.38
N ILE A 313 -4.11 9.19 14.51
CA ILE A 313 -3.37 9.44 15.74
C ILE A 313 -2.22 10.42 15.51
N ALA A 314 -1.30 10.10 14.58
CA ALA A 314 -0.04 10.81 14.48
C ALA A 314 0.46 10.94 13.05
N GLN A 315 1.33 11.94 12.84
CA GLN A 315 2.14 12.10 11.65
C GLN A 315 3.59 12.32 12.05
N GLY A 316 4.49 11.64 11.38
CA GLY A 316 5.94 11.76 11.56
C GLY A 316 6.67 11.91 10.23
N LYS A 317 7.98 12.10 10.32
CA LYS A 317 8.89 12.17 9.16
C LYS A 317 10.22 11.53 9.50
N PHE A 318 10.84 10.95 8.50
CA PHE A 318 12.23 10.48 8.54
C PHE A 318 12.90 10.71 7.19
N ASP A 319 14.22 10.70 7.19
CA ASP A 319 15.01 10.93 6.00
C ASP A 319 15.09 9.66 5.13
N GLY A 320 15.12 9.86 3.79
CA GLY A 320 15.21 8.81 2.81
C GLY A 320 13.84 8.25 2.39
N TYR A 321 13.91 7.27 1.50
CA TYR A 321 12.74 6.52 0.98
C TYR A 321 12.80 5.06 1.40
N LEU A 322 11.65 4.43 1.48
CA LEU A 322 11.49 2.99 1.66
C LEU A 322 11.47 2.32 0.29
N LYS A 323 12.25 1.27 0.09
CA LYS A 323 12.22 0.50 -1.16
C LYS A 323 10.86 -0.16 -1.40
N ASP A 324 10.34 -0.77 -0.36
CA ASP A 324 9.06 -1.48 -0.37
C ASP A 324 8.47 -1.56 1.04
N SER A 325 7.30 -2.18 1.16
CA SER A 325 6.63 -2.33 2.44
C SER A 325 7.37 -3.22 3.45
N PHE A 326 8.36 -4.00 3.06
CA PHE A 326 9.17 -4.81 3.98
C PHE A 326 10.24 -3.98 4.71
N CYS A 327 10.52 -2.77 4.22
CA CYS A 327 11.41 -1.82 4.88
C CYS A 327 10.75 -1.06 6.05
N ILE A 328 9.50 -1.34 6.38
CA ILE A 328 8.74 -0.74 7.49
C ILE A 328 8.09 -1.83 8.32
N ASP A 329 8.11 -1.71 9.64
CA ASP A 329 7.55 -2.68 10.57
C ASP A 329 7.15 -2.04 11.90
N GLU A 330 6.09 -2.52 12.53
CA GLU A 330 5.70 -2.14 13.88
C GLU A 330 5.97 -3.28 14.87
N TYR A 331 6.68 -2.96 15.93
CA TYR A 331 6.96 -3.90 17.01
C TYR A 331 6.92 -3.20 18.36
N GLU A 332 6.17 -3.74 19.31
CA GLU A 332 5.98 -3.18 20.66
C GLU A 332 5.61 -1.69 20.66
N GLY A 333 4.74 -1.29 19.72
CA GLY A 333 4.25 0.08 19.60
C GLY A 333 5.24 1.07 18.99
N ASN A 334 6.43 0.64 18.57
CA ASN A 334 7.40 1.45 17.85
C ASN A 334 7.40 1.09 16.36
N LEU A 335 7.51 2.11 15.52
CA LEU A 335 7.68 1.94 14.08
C LEU A 335 9.17 1.89 13.75
N ARG A 336 9.61 0.86 13.02
CA ARG A 336 10.99 0.65 12.60
C ARG A 336 11.08 0.72 11.10
N VAL A 337 12.03 1.47 10.58
CA VAL A 337 12.22 1.63 9.13
C VAL A 337 13.68 1.51 8.73
N VAL A 338 13.90 0.97 7.53
CA VAL A 338 15.20 0.98 6.85
C VAL A 338 15.05 1.79 5.58
N THR A 339 15.86 2.82 5.41
CA THR A 339 15.72 3.80 4.32
C THR A 339 17.01 3.96 3.51
N THR A 340 16.85 4.43 2.28
CA THR A 340 17.96 4.95 1.45
C THR A 340 17.74 6.46 1.23
N LYS A 341 18.79 7.26 1.37
CA LYS A 341 18.81 8.69 1.08
C LYS A 341 20.05 9.05 0.28
N GLY A 342 19.89 9.36 -1.01
CA GLY A 342 21.03 9.52 -1.90
C GLY A 342 21.85 8.24 -1.99
N ASP A 343 23.08 8.30 -1.49
CA ASP A 343 24.04 7.18 -1.47
C ASP A 343 24.20 6.56 -0.07
N ASP A 344 23.40 6.98 0.92
CA ASP A 344 23.45 6.50 2.29
C ASP A 344 22.20 5.73 2.69
N ASN A 345 22.36 4.80 3.62
CA ASN A 345 21.25 4.05 4.19
C ASN A 345 21.15 4.31 5.69
N SER A 346 19.95 4.21 6.22
CA SER A 346 19.67 4.49 7.62
C SER A 346 18.61 3.54 8.20
N VAL A 347 18.71 3.33 9.50
CA VAL A 347 17.67 2.69 10.32
C VAL A 347 17.11 3.74 11.25
N TYR A 348 15.80 3.92 11.27
CA TYR A 348 15.10 4.78 12.23
C TYR A 348 14.12 3.97 13.06
N VAL A 349 14.00 4.33 14.33
CA VAL A 349 12.96 3.85 15.23
C VAL A 349 12.14 5.06 15.69
N LEU A 350 10.84 5.00 15.46
CA LEU A 350 9.90 6.04 15.84
C LEU A 350 8.99 5.51 16.95
N ASP A 351 8.65 6.37 17.90
CA ASP A 351 7.73 6.03 18.99
C ASP A 351 6.26 6.00 18.53
N LYS A 352 5.34 5.74 19.47
CA LYS A 352 3.90 5.72 19.20
C LYS A 352 3.33 7.03 18.64
N ASN A 353 4.02 8.16 18.81
CA ASN A 353 3.65 9.48 18.28
C ASN A 353 4.35 9.78 16.96
N LEU A 354 5.10 8.81 16.41
CA LEU A 354 5.92 8.91 15.21
C LEU A 354 7.05 9.97 15.35
N GLU A 355 7.60 10.13 16.54
CA GLU A 355 8.82 10.88 16.77
C GLU A 355 10.03 9.94 16.72
N VAL A 356 11.08 10.32 16.00
CA VAL A 356 12.32 9.52 15.92
C VAL A 356 12.96 9.50 17.31
N ILE A 357 13.12 8.30 17.88
CA ILE A 357 13.72 8.08 19.20
C ILE A 357 15.05 7.37 19.16
N GLY A 358 15.41 6.75 18.03
CA GLY A 358 16.69 6.11 17.80
C GLY A 358 17.00 6.03 16.31
N SER A 359 18.29 6.08 15.95
CA SER A 359 18.74 5.94 14.57
C SER A 359 20.14 5.36 14.46
N ILE A 360 20.42 4.78 13.29
CA ILE A 360 21.77 4.51 12.78
C ILE A 360 21.78 5.11 11.37
N GLU A 361 22.69 6.00 11.10
CA GLU A 361 22.79 6.73 9.83
C GLU A 361 24.15 6.50 9.16
N GLY A 362 24.26 6.77 7.86
CA GLY A 362 25.50 6.66 7.11
C GLY A 362 25.97 5.21 6.93
N LEU A 363 25.05 4.26 6.75
CA LEU A 363 25.36 2.85 6.54
C LEU A 363 25.60 2.56 5.06
N ALA A 364 26.65 1.79 4.77
CA ALA A 364 26.95 1.29 3.43
C ALA A 364 26.92 2.41 2.37
N GLU A 365 27.82 3.39 2.52
CA GLU A 365 27.98 4.51 1.58
C GLU A 365 28.12 4.01 0.14
N ASP A 366 27.48 4.69 -0.80
CA ASP A 366 27.39 4.32 -2.23
C ASP A 366 26.54 3.06 -2.53
N GLU A 367 25.80 2.53 -1.57
CA GLU A 367 24.91 1.38 -1.74
C GLU A 367 23.45 1.78 -1.51
N ARG A 368 22.52 0.91 -1.94
CA ARG A 368 21.08 1.10 -1.71
C ARG A 368 20.48 -0.13 -1.05
N VAL A 369 19.42 0.05 -0.27
CA VAL A 369 18.64 -1.07 0.28
C VAL A 369 17.95 -1.85 -0.83
N TYR A 370 18.16 -3.16 -0.86
CA TYR A 370 17.54 -4.10 -1.81
C TYR A 370 16.46 -4.92 -1.17
N SER A 371 16.62 -5.31 0.08
CA SER A 371 15.59 -6.02 0.83
C SER A 371 15.76 -5.81 2.33
N ALA A 372 14.66 -5.91 3.05
CA ALA A 372 14.66 -5.87 4.51
C ALA A 372 13.66 -6.88 5.09
N ARG A 373 13.88 -7.29 6.33
CA ARG A 373 12.98 -8.10 7.15
C ARG A 373 13.20 -7.80 8.62
N PHE A 374 12.11 -7.83 9.38
CA PHE A 374 12.15 -7.65 10.83
C PHE A 374 11.54 -8.87 11.51
N MET A 375 12.18 -9.34 12.58
CA MET A 375 11.71 -10.44 13.41
C MET A 375 12.03 -10.17 14.88
N GLY A 376 11.00 -9.99 15.72
CA GLY A 376 11.19 -9.65 17.12
C GLY A 376 12.11 -8.45 17.27
N ASP A 377 13.14 -8.55 18.08
CA ASP A 377 14.10 -7.49 18.36
C ASP A 377 15.16 -7.28 17.27
N THR A 378 15.10 -8.01 16.15
CA THR A 378 16.14 -7.96 15.14
C THR A 378 15.61 -7.51 13.79
N GLY A 379 16.36 -6.62 13.13
CA GLY A 379 16.18 -6.26 11.73
C GLY A 379 17.30 -6.84 10.86
N TYR A 380 16.95 -7.27 9.66
CA TYR A 380 17.87 -7.72 8.63
C TYR A 380 17.65 -6.88 7.37
N PHE A 381 18.73 -6.40 6.74
CA PHE A 381 18.63 -5.74 5.45
C PHE A 381 19.86 -5.95 4.60
N VAL A 382 19.65 -5.99 3.30
CA VAL A 382 20.68 -6.15 2.29
C VAL A 382 20.83 -4.83 1.56
N THR A 383 22.08 -4.35 1.46
CA THR A 383 22.44 -3.25 0.57
C THR A 383 23.27 -3.79 -0.59
N PHE A 384 23.34 -3.11 -1.71
CA PHE A 384 24.11 -3.56 -2.86
C PHE A 384 24.63 -2.43 -3.74
N ARG A 385 25.88 -2.57 -4.17
CA ARG A 385 26.48 -1.91 -5.32
C ARG A 385 27.31 -2.88 -6.15
N GLN A 386 28.19 -3.67 -5.52
CA GLN A 386 29.06 -4.67 -6.16
C GLN A 386 29.22 -5.94 -5.33
N MET A 387 29.13 -5.87 -4.02
CA MET A 387 29.13 -6.99 -3.09
C MET A 387 28.16 -6.72 -1.95
N ASP A 388 27.30 -7.68 -1.64
CA ASP A 388 26.26 -7.55 -0.63
C ASP A 388 26.78 -7.68 0.79
N PRO A 389 26.65 -6.67 1.65
CA PRO A 389 26.48 -6.94 3.05
C PRO A 389 25.02 -7.21 3.41
N LEU A 390 24.75 -8.38 3.99
CA LEU A 390 23.59 -8.59 4.82
C LEU A 390 23.89 -8.02 6.20
N PHE A 391 23.22 -6.95 6.58
CA PHE A 391 23.29 -6.39 7.92
C PHE A 391 22.29 -7.06 8.85
N SER A 392 22.73 -7.32 10.09
CA SER A 392 21.84 -7.62 11.21
C SER A 392 21.88 -6.48 12.23
N VAL A 393 20.72 -6.06 12.72
CA VAL A 393 20.54 -4.90 13.61
C VAL A 393 19.81 -5.34 14.86
N ASP A 394 20.38 -5.06 16.02
CA ASP A 394 19.74 -5.15 17.33
C ASP A 394 18.83 -3.94 17.54
N LEU A 395 17.55 -4.17 17.70
CA LEU A 395 16.49 -3.20 17.93
C LEU A 395 15.82 -3.39 19.31
N SER A 396 16.41 -4.18 20.21
CA SER A 396 15.89 -4.47 21.54
C SER A 396 15.82 -3.22 22.45
N ASP A 397 16.76 -2.28 22.27
CA ASP A 397 16.62 -0.92 22.82
C ASP A 397 16.23 0.05 21.68
N PRO A 398 14.95 0.43 21.58
CA PRO A 398 14.48 1.28 20.48
C PRO A 398 15.16 2.64 20.40
N LYS A 399 15.80 3.10 21.48
CA LYS A 399 16.54 4.36 21.53
C LYS A 399 18.01 4.22 21.15
N LYS A 400 18.50 2.98 21.07
CA LYS A 400 19.93 2.70 20.82
C LYS A 400 20.08 1.51 19.88
N PRO A 401 19.52 1.57 18.65
CA PRO A 401 19.73 0.51 17.68
C PRO A 401 21.23 0.32 17.40
N LYS A 402 21.64 -0.94 17.15
CA LYS A 402 23.06 -1.28 16.94
C LYS A 402 23.23 -2.28 15.82
N ILE A 403 24.24 -2.10 14.99
CA ILE A 403 24.66 -3.14 14.05
C ILE A 403 25.30 -4.29 14.83
N LEU A 404 24.76 -5.49 14.68
CA LEU A 404 25.32 -6.73 15.25
C LEU A 404 26.40 -7.30 14.34
N GLY A 405 26.23 -7.19 13.04
CA GLY A 405 27.17 -7.69 12.05
C GLY A 405 26.79 -7.32 10.63
N ALA A 406 27.75 -7.54 9.73
CA ALA A 406 27.58 -7.40 8.30
C ALA A 406 28.25 -8.60 7.61
N LEU A 407 27.46 -9.44 6.97
CA LEU A 407 27.93 -10.61 6.24
C LEU A 407 28.03 -10.28 4.76
N LYS A 408 29.24 -10.29 4.20
CA LYS A 408 29.46 -10.06 2.77
C LYS A 408 29.52 -11.37 2.00
N ILE A 409 28.64 -11.49 1.00
CA ILE A 409 28.59 -12.64 0.10
C ILE A 409 28.50 -12.15 -1.35
N PRO A 410 29.02 -12.89 -2.35
CA PRO A 410 28.84 -12.54 -3.76
C PRO A 410 27.39 -12.58 -4.18
N GLY A 411 26.94 -11.61 -4.99
CA GLY A 411 25.56 -11.49 -5.43
C GLY A 411 24.69 -10.68 -4.46
N PHE A 412 23.39 -10.60 -4.70
CA PHE A 412 22.47 -9.84 -3.83
C PHE A 412 21.13 -10.54 -3.67
N SER A 413 20.49 -10.30 -2.54
CA SER A 413 19.14 -10.80 -2.23
C SER A 413 18.12 -9.68 -2.39
N GLU A 414 17.23 -9.80 -3.39
CA GLU A 414 16.10 -8.88 -3.59
C GLU A 414 14.93 -9.16 -2.65
N TYR A 415 14.88 -10.36 -2.11
CA TYR A 415 13.86 -10.82 -1.21
C TYR A 415 14.45 -11.65 -0.09
N LEU A 416 14.03 -11.37 1.14
CA LEU A 416 14.39 -12.12 2.33
C LEU A 416 13.14 -12.79 2.91
N HIS A 417 13.28 -14.05 3.34
CA HIS A 417 12.20 -14.84 3.90
C HIS A 417 12.64 -15.62 5.11
N PHE A 418 11.89 -15.56 6.21
CA PHE A 418 12.17 -16.38 7.37
C PHE A 418 11.80 -17.84 7.10
N TYR A 419 12.71 -18.75 7.39
CA TYR A 419 12.52 -20.18 7.27
C TYR A 419 12.74 -20.85 8.64
N GLY A 420 11.63 -21.07 9.34
CA GLY A 420 11.68 -21.45 10.74
C GLY A 420 12.04 -20.29 11.67
N GLU A 421 12.56 -20.58 12.85
CA GLU A 421 12.83 -19.57 13.89
C GLU A 421 14.24 -18.96 13.78
N ASP A 422 15.18 -19.64 13.12
CA ASP A 422 16.61 -19.35 13.15
C ASP A 422 17.26 -19.17 11.77
N ARG A 423 16.47 -19.25 10.67
CA ARG A 423 17.00 -19.18 9.32
C ARG A 423 16.35 -18.10 8.48
N LEU A 424 17.17 -17.53 7.61
CA LEU A 424 16.73 -16.54 6.64
C LEU A 424 17.10 -17.01 5.23
N LEU A 425 16.12 -17.15 4.35
CA LEU A 425 16.31 -17.45 2.93
C LEU A 425 16.40 -16.14 2.14
N GLY A 426 17.50 -15.93 1.47
CA GLY A 426 17.67 -14.86 0.48
C GLY A 426 17.42 -15.39 -0.92
N ILE A 427 16.60 -14.67 -1.70
CA ILE A 427 16.33 -14.93 -3.11
C ILE A 427 16.76 -13.71 -3.88
N GLY A 428 17.61 -13.88 -4.88
CA GLY A 428 18.13 -12.76 -5.66
C GLY A 428 18.97 -13.23 -6.85
N MET A 429 20.01 -12.46 -7.16
CA MET A 429 20.83 -12.68 -8.33
C MET A 429 22.27 -13.01 -7.90
N ASN A 430 22.87 -13.95 -8.61
CA ASN A 430 24.29 -14.15 -8.55
C ASN A 430 25.00 -13.11 -9.44
N VAL A 431 26.23 -12.74 -9.08
CA VAL A 431 27.07 -11.87 -9.91
C VAL A 431 28.38 -12.57 -10.22
N ASP A 432 28.99 -12.25 -11.36
CA ASP A 432 30.28 -12.78 -11.76
C ASP A 432 31.40 -12.35 -10.79
N GLU A 433 32.55 -12.99 -10.84
CA GLU A 433 33.69 -12.70 -9.96
C GLU A 433 34.17 -11.23 -10.03
N LYS A 434 33.79 -10.49 -11.06
CA LYS A 434 34.15 -9.08 -11.25
C LYS A 434 32.99 -8.14 -10.87
N ALA A 435 31.88 -8.68 -10.39
CA ALA A 435 30.64 -7.97 -10.07
C ALA A 435 30.14 -7.03 -11.19
N GLN A 436 30.35 -7.42 -12.46
CA GLN A 436 30.02 -6.61 -13.64
C GLN A 436 28.72 -7.03 -14.29
N SER A 437 28.30 -8.30 -14.09
CA SER A 437 27.05 -8.83 -14.67
C SER A 437 26.41 -9.86 -13.75
N THR A 438 25.07 -9.92 -13.80
CA THR A 438 24.32 -11.00 -13.18
C THR A 438 24.34 -12.23 -14.06
N ASP A 439 24.58 -13.40 -13.50
CA ASP A 439 24.73 -14.69 -14.24
C ASP A 439 23.70 -15.76 -13.83
N GLY A 440 22.72 -15.42 -13.00
CA GLY A 440 21.63 -16.33 -12.66
C GLY A 440 20.93 -15.99 -11.36
N VAL A 441 19.85 -16.74 -11.07
CA VAL A 441 19.13 -16.67 -9.81
C VAL A 441 19.93 -17.35 -8.71
N LYS A 442 20.01 -16.71 -7.54
CA LYS A 442 20.70 -17.22 -6.36
C LYS A 442 19.72 -17.41 -5.22
N LEU A 443 19.80 -18.58 -4.59
CA LEU A 443 19.14 -18.89 -3.33
C LEU A 443 20.22 -19.06 -2.26
N THR A 444 20.11 -18.30 -1.18
CA THR A 444 21.07 -18.33 -0.07
C THR A 444 20.33 -18.57 1.23
N MET A 445 20.75 -19.58 2.00
CA MET A 445 20.27 -19.79 3.35
C MET A 445 21.29 -19.21 4.32
N PHE A 446 20.80 -18.34 5.20
CA PHE A 446 21.54 -17.77 6.32
C PHE A 446 21.08 -18.46 7.61
N ASP A 447 22.03 -18.92 8.45
CA ASP A 447 21.80 -19.49 9.78
C ASP A 447 22.16 -18.49 10.88
#